data_b13734b2ad76f1707984479e5382af28
#
_entry.id   b13734b2ad76f1707984479e5382af28
#
_cell.length_a   1.000
_cell.length_b   1.000
_cell.length_c   1.000
_cell.angle_alpha   90.00
_cell.angle_beta   90.00
_cell.angle_gamma   90.00
#
_symmetry.space_group_name_H-M   'P 1'
#
loop_
_entity.id
_entity.type
_entity.pdbx_description
1 polymer ?
#
loop_
_entity_poly.entity_id
_entity_poly.type
_entity_poly.pdbx_seq_one_letter_code
_entity_poly.pdbx_strand_id
1 'polypeptide(L)'
;MPIEGMLEKLDLSVGKFYDWRKRYGKINRHNGWVPRDFWLQDWEKEKILEYQSLYPLEGYRRLTYMMIDANVVAVSPASVWRVLGKAGRLKKWNQRPSKKGTGFVQPLAPHEHWHIDISYINIHSTFYYLCSVLDGASRYIVDWTLRESMTEPEVEVLLQHAKEKFPEARPRIISDNGPQFIAKDFKEFIRISGMTHVRTSPYYPQSNGKIERWHKSIKSEAIRWCKS
;
A
#
# COMPACT_ATOMS: atom_id res chain seq x y z
N MET A 1 55.40 3.31 41.54
CA MET A 1 55.29 2.81 40.19
C MET A 1 54.69 3.92 39.33
N PRO A 2 55.28 4.28 38.21
CA PRO A 2 54.73 5.32 37.35
C PRO A 2 53.37 4.92 36.78
N ILE A 3 52.47 5.86 36.56
CA ILE A 3 51.10 5.61 36.09
C ILE A 3 51.08 4.81 34.80
N GLU A 4 52.01 5.03 33.92
CA GLU A 4 52.12 4.34 32.62
C GLU A 4 52.28 2.80 32.79
N GLY A 5 53.11 2.36 33.71
CA GLY A 5 53.29 0.92 33.97
C GLY A 5 52.07 0.25 34.64
N MET A 6 51.21 1.01 35.29
CA MET A 6 49.91 0.55 35.79
C MET A 6 48.88 0.43 34.68
N LEU A 7 48.87 1.37 33.76
CA LEU A 7 47.92 1.39 32.63
C LEU A 7 48.21 0.28 31.62
N GLU A 8 49.52 -0.04 31.41
CA GLU A 8 49.94 -1.16 30.61
C GLU A 8 49.45 -2.50 31.17
N LYS A 9 49.59 -2.68 32.49
CA LYS A 9 49.09 -3.89 33.18
C LYS A 9 47.55 -4.04 33.14
N LEU A 10 46.85 -2.94 33.01
CA LEU A 10 45.37 -2.91 32.94
C LEU A 10 44.84 -2.87 31.52
N ASP A 11 45.70 -2.96 30.51
CA ASP A 11 45.36 -2.85 29.09
C ASP A 11 44.54 -1.57 28.79
N LEU A 12 44.92 -0.48 29.42
CA LEU A 12 44.26 0.81 29.26
C LEU A 12 45.18 1.82 28.56
N SER A 13 44.70 2.40 27.46
CA SER A 13 45.42 3.45 26.76
C SER A 13 45.55 4.69 27.67
N VAL A 14 46.69 5.32 27.63
CA VAL A 14 47.01 6.55 28.41
C VAL A 14 45.97 7.64 28.12
N GLY A 15 45.60 7.83 26.85
CA GLY A 15 44.59 8.81 26.44
C GLY A 15 43.21 8.57 27.07
N LYS A 16 42.77 7.28 27.13
CA LYS A 16 41.49 6.90 27.74
C LYS A 16 41.48 7.18 29.27
N PHE A 17 42.60 6.91 29.94
CA PHE A 17 42.75 7.18 31.37
C PHE A 17 42.63 8.67 31.68
N TYR A 18 43.37 9.52 30.96
CA TYR A 18 43.31 10.95 31.18
C TYR A 18 41.97 11.58 30.81
N ASP A 19 41.30 11.04 29.81
CA ASP A 19 39.94 11.47 29.45
C ASP A 19 38.93 11.08 30.55
N TRP A 20 39.02 9.90 31.12
CA TRP A 20 38.20 9.47 32.27
C TRP A 20 38.49 10.30 33.52
N ARG A 21 39.77 10.57 33.80
CA ARG A 21 40.18 11.43 34.92
C ARG A 21 39.63 12.84 34.79
N LYS A 22 39.63 13.39 33.58
CA LYS A 22 39.07 14.75 33.30
C LYS A 22 37.56 14.78 33.51
N ARG A 23 36.88 13.66 33.30
CA ARG A 23 35.43 13.53 33.46
C ARG A 23 35.00 12.99 34.82
N TYR A 24 35.93 12.60 35.67
CA TYR A 24 35.61 12.04 36.97
C TYR A 24 34.80 13.05 37.82
N GLY A 25 33.69 12.58 38.39
CA GLY A 25 32.77 13.39 39.18
C GLY A 25 31.84 14.29 38.32
N LYS A 26 31.95 14.29 36.99
CA LYS A 26 31.05 15.01 36.10
C LYS A 26 29.96 14.09 35.53
N ILE A 27 28.77 14.64 35.34
CA ILE A 27 27.68 13.90 34.64
C ILE A 27 28.17 13.52 33.25
N ASN A 28 27.95 12.26 32.87
CA ASN A 28 28.30 11.77 31.54
C ASN A 28 27.41 12.41 30.48
N ARG A 29 27.92 13.44 29.81
CA ARG A 29 27.19 14.17 28.77
C ARG A 29 26.96 13.40 27.48
N HIS A 30 27.68 12.26 27.26
CA HIS A 30 27.48 11.44 26.08
C HIS A 30 26.09 10.79 26.03
N ASN A 31 25.49 10.53 27.19
CA ASN A 31 24.14 9.98 27.30
C ASN A 31 23.10 11.07 27.65
N GLY A 32 23.53 12.34 27.72
CA GLY A 32 22.62 13.46 27.89
C GLY A 32 21.71 13.57 26.66
N TRP A 33 20.41 13.63 26.90
CA TRP A 33 19.41 13.94 25.88
C TRP A 33 19.54 15.41 25.46
N VAL A 34 20.55 15.70 24.66
CA VAL A 34 20.64 17.00 23.99
C VAL A 34 19.91 16.83 22.66
N PRO A 35 18.76 17.52 22.44
CA PRO A 35 18.10 17.50 21.14
C PRO A 35 19.10 17.92 20.08
N ARG A 36 19.23 17.10 19.02
CA ARG A 36 20.00 17.49 17.84
C ARG A 36 19.12 18.36 16.97
N ASP A 37 19.71 19.30 16.24
CA ASP A 37 18.98 20.25 15.40
C ASP A 37 18.01 19.62 14.40
N PHE A 38 18.26 18.35 14.01
CA PHE A 38 17.39 17.58 13.13
C PHE A 38 16.28 16.79 13.87
N TRP A 39 16.13 16.90 15.17
CA TRP A 39 15.04 16.26 15.91
C TRP A 39 13.79 17.13 15.82
N LEU A 40 12.62 16.44 15.73
CA LEU A 40 11.34 17.14 15.72
C LEU A 40 11.16 17.98 16.98
N GLN A 41 10.83 19.23 16.79
CA GLN A 41 10.40 20.13 17.83
C GLN A 41 8.98 19.79 18.31
N ASP A 42 8.57 20.28 19.47
CA ASP A 42 7.26 19.91 20.02
C ASP A 42 6.11 20.47 19.19
N TRP A 43 6.24 21.68 18.66
CA TRP A 43 5.24 22.25 17.77
C TRP A 43 5.06 21.43 16.47
N GLU A 44 6.12 20.81 15.93
CA GLU A 44 6.02 19.93 14.76
C GLU A 44 5.24 18.65 15.07
N LYS A 45 5.47 18.09 16.28
CA LYS A 45 4.73 16.92 16.77
C LYS A 45 3.25 17.24 16.94
N GLU A 46 2.91 18.40 17.48
CA GLU A 46 1.55 18.88 17.63
C GLU A 46 0.87 19.04 16.27
N LYS A 47 1.53 19.68 15.31
CA LYS A 47 1.01 19.83 13.94
C LYS A 47 0.74 18.49 13.25
N ILE A 48 1.60 17.49 13.43
CA ILE A 48 1.38 16.14 12.91
C ILE A 48 0.10 15.53 13.52
N LEU A 49 -0.12 15.68 14.82
CA LEU A 49 -1.29 15.14 15.50
C LEU A 49 -2.57 15.87 15.14
N GLU A 50 -2.53 17.21 15.02
CA GLU A 50 -3.65 18.02 14.52
C GLU A 50 -4.05 17.60 13.10
N TYR A 51 -3.08 17.55 12.20
CA TYR A 51 -3.32 17.18 10.81
C TYR A 51 -3.86 15.76 10.65
N GLN A 52 -3.36 14.80 11.45
CA GLN A 52 -3.90 13.46 11.49
C GLN A 52 -5.35 13.42 12.01
N SER A 53 -5.74 14.32 12.91
CA SER A 53 -7.13 14.42 13.37
C SER A 53 -8.08 14.90 12.28
N LEU A 54 -7.62 15.76 11.37
CA LEU A 54 -8.39 16.18 10.21
C LEU A 54 -8.53 15.06 9.16
N TYR A 55 -7.49 14.21 9.05
CA TYR A 55 -7.45 13.11 8.08
C TYR A 55 -7.24 11.73 8.75
N PRO A 56 -8.16 11.26 9.60
CA PRO A 56 -7.95 10.08 10.46
C PRO A 56 -7.89 8.76 9.70
N LEU A 57 -8.23 8.76 8.44
CA LEU A 57 -8.29 7.56 7.59
C LEU A 57 -7.02 7.36 6.77
N GLU A 58 -6.19 8.40 6.67
CA GLU A 58 -4.97 8.36 5.88
C GLU A 58 -3.85 7.59 6.60
N GLY A 59 -3.05 6.88 5.81
CA GLY A 59 -1.86 6.21 6.32
C GLY A 59 -0.72 7.21 6.56
N TYR A 60 0.15 6.93 7.52
CA TYR A 60 1.24 7.84 7.92
C TYR A 60 2.13 8.32 6.74
N ARG A 61 2.38 7.46 5.74
CA ARG A 61 3.18 7.84 4.56
C ARG A 61 2.47 8.89 3.72
N ARG A 62 1.19 8.66 3.39
CA ARG A 62 0.40 9.61 2.62
C ARG A 62 0.20 10.91 3.40
N LEU A 63 -0.10 10.80 4.68
CA LEU A 63 -0.22 11.95 5.58
C LEU A 63 1.04 12.82 5.58
N THR A 64 2.23 12.21 5.54
CA THR A 64 3.50 12.92 5.44
C THR A 64 3.56 13.81 4.20
N TYR A 65 3.29 13.24 3.03
CA TYR A 65 3.34 14.00 1.78
C TYR A 65 2.25 15.06 1.69
N MET A 66 1.05 14.78 2.19
CA MET A 66 -0.02 15.76 2.29
C MET A 66 0.37 16.97 3.16
N MET A 67 1.07 16.74 4.29
CA MET A 67 1.57 17.83 5.14
C MET A 67 2.66 18.64 4.45
N ILE A 68 3.53 18.01 3.66
CA ILE A 68 4.55 18.71 2.86
C ILE A 68 3.89 19.55 1.78
N ASP A 69 2.95 19.00 1.04
CA ASP A 69 2.23 19.71 -0.04
C ASP A 69 1.40 20.88 0.50
N ALA A 70 0.84 20.74 1.71
CA ALA A 70 0.10 21.80 2.40
C ALA A 70 0.99 22.78 3.18
N ASN A 71 2.33 22.67 3.12
CA ASN A 71 3.30 23.46 3.86
C ASN A 71 3.06 23.50 5.39
N VAL A 72 2.55 22.42 5.96
CA VAL A 72 2.25 22.28 7.39
C VAL A 72 3.52 21.97 8.17
N VAL A 73 4.22 20.92 7.77
CA VAL A 73 5.48 20.48 8.37
C VAL A 73 6.26 19.61 7.38
N ALA A 74 7.58 19.82 7.29
CA ALA A 74 8.48 19.07 6.42
C ALA A 74 9.24 18.02 7.22
N VAL A 75 8.71 16.80 7.30
CA VAL A 75 9.27 15.72 8.12
C VAL A 75 9.34 14.41 7.34
N SER A 76 10.15 13.48 7.81
CA SER A 76 10.23 12.16 7.20
C SER A 76 9.04 11.27 7.58
N PRO A 77 8.60 10.31 6.71
CA PRO A 77 7.57 9.34 7.07
C PRO A 77 7.89 8.54 8.34
N ALA A 78 9.17 8.25 8.60
CA ALA A 78 9.60 7.57 9.82
C ALA A 78 9.36 8.41 11.08
N SER A 79 9.50 9.73 10.98
CA SER A 79 9.22 10.67 12.08
C SER A 79 7.72 10.73 12.37
N VAL A 80 6.87 10.85 11.33
CA VAL A 80 5.41 10.81 11.48
C VAL A 80 4.97 9.50 12.13
N TRP A 81 5.51 8.36 11.67
CA TRP A 81 5.20 7.06 12.25
C TRP A 81 5.53 7.00 13.75
N ARG A 82 6.70 7.51 14.18
CA ARG A 82 7.09 7.54 15.59
C ARG A 82 6.16 8.42 16.44
N VAL A 83 5.81 9.61 15.94
CA VAL A 83 4.89 10.53 16.63
C VAL A 83 3.51 9.90 16.79
N LEU A 84 2.94 9.39 15.71
CA LEU A 84 1.62 8.71 15.76
C LEU A 84 1.65 7.45 16.62
N GLY A 85 2.78 6.71 16.62
CA GLY A 85 2.98 5.53 17.45
C GLY A 85 2.96 5.86 18.93
N LYS A 86 3.71 6.91 19.36
CA LYS A 86 3.73 7.41 20.75
C LYS A 86 2.35 7.88 21.20
N ALA A 87 1.60 8.52 20.29
CA ALA A 87 0.24 9.00 20.57
C ALA A 87 -0.83 7.89 20.51
N GLY A 88 -0.46 6.63 20.24
CA GLY A 88 -1.40 5.51 20.11
C GLY A 88 -2.33 5.59 18.91
N ARG A 89 -2.03 6.46 17.92
CA ARG A 89 -2.90 6.74 16.77
C ARG A 89 -2.59 5.89 15.53
N LEU A 90 -1.61 4.99 15.59
CA LEU A 90 -1.38 4.02 14.54
C LEU A 90 -2.43 2.91 14.63
N LYS A 91 -3.17 2.69 13.53
CA LYS A 91 -4.08 1.55 13.44
C LYS A 91 -3.28 0.27 13.56
N LYS A 92 -3.57 -0.55 14.57
CA LYS A 92 -3.00 -1.90 14.67
C LYS A 92 -3.52 -2.71 13.48
N TRP A 93 -2.62 -3.10 12.60
CA TRP A 93 -2.94 -4.05 11.54
C TRP A 93 -3.15 -5.41 12.20
N ASN A 94 -4.39 -5.86 12.28
CA ASN A 94 -4.68 -7.23 12.67
C ASN A 94 -4.17 -8.15 11.54
N GLN A 95 -2.97 -8.65 11.71
CA GLN A 95 -2.43 -9.71 10.85
C GLN A 95 -3.23 -10.98 11.12
N ARG A 96 -4.26 -11.22 10.32
CA ARG A 96 -4.81 -12.58 10.23
C ARG A 96 -3.73 -13.45 9.60
N PRO A 97 -3.39 -14.60 10.20
CA PRO A 97 -2.41 -15.50 9.59
C PRO A 97 -2.88 -15.85 8.17
N SER A 98 -2.05 -15.54 7.19
CA SER A 98 -2.32 -15.88 5.80
C SER A 98 -2.28 -17.40 5.68
N LYS A 99 -3.38 -18.03 5.34
CA LYS A 99 -3.38 -19.43 4.86
C LYS A 99 -2.76 -19.44 3.47
N LYS A 100 -1.43 -19.49 3.42
CA LYS A 100 -0.70 -19.62 2.16
C LYS A 100 -0.92 -21.04 1.63
N GLY A 101 -1.73 -21.16 0.59
CA GLY A 101 -1.72 -22.35 -0.27
C GLY A 101 -0.52 -22.33 -1.23
N THR A 102 -0.30 -23.42 -1.96
CA THR A 102 0.64 -23.49 -3.08
C THR A 102 0.22 -22.47 -4.14
N GLY A 103 0.97 -21.41 -4.26
CA GLY A 103 0.61 -20.17 -4.88
C GLY A 103 0.06 -20.26 -6.32
N PHE A 104 -0.74 -19.29 -6.67
CA PHE A 104 -1.10 -18.93 -8.02
C PHE A 104 0.16 -18.55 -8.82
N VAL A 105 0.30 -19.08 -10.03
CA VAL A 105 1.41 -18.72 -10.93
C VAL A 105 1.30 -17.23 -11.26
N GLN A 106 2.30 -16.47 -10.83
CA GLN A 106 2.32 -15.03 -11.09
C GLN A 106 2.76 -14.78 -12.54
N PRO A 107 2.10 -13.84 -13.25
CA PRO A 107 2.53 -13.45 -14.59
C PRO A 107 3.90 -12.75 -14.50
N LEU A 108 4.79 -13.06 -15.43
CA LEU A 108 6.13 -12.49 -15.50
C LEU A 108 6.19 -11.30 -16.48
N ALA A 109 5.31 -11.30 -17.48
CA ALA A 109 5.25 -10.25 -18.48
C ALA A 109 3.85 -9.58 -18.54
N PRO A 110 3.77 -8.32 -19.01
CA PRO A 110 2.49 -7.66 -19.27
C PRO A 110 1.63 -8.48 -20.23
N HIS A 111 0.31 -8.40 -20.04
CA HIS A 111 -0.72 -9.06 -20.85
C HIS A 111 -0.71 -10.60 -20.84
N GLU A 112 0.01 -11.24 -19.95
CA GLU A 112 -0.14 -12.68 -19.71
C GLU A 112 -1.43 -12.99 -18.94
N HIS A 113 -1.75 -12.18 -17.93
CA HIS A 113 -2.95 -12.32 -17.11
C HIS A 113 -3.68 -10.99 -16.99
N TRP A 114 -4.97 -10.99 -17.31
CA TRP A 114 -5.88 -9.89 -17.01
C TRP A 114 -6.87 -10.31 -15.94
N HIS A 115 -6.91 -9.57 -14.85
CA HIS A 115 -7.90 -9.75 -13.80
C HIS A 115 -9.10 -8.86 -14.10
N ILE A 116 -10.29 -9.44 -14.07
CA ILE A 116 -11.55 -8.71 -14.25
C ILE A 116 -12.42 -8.90 -13.01
N ASP A 117 -13.05 -7.82 -12.58
CA ASP A 117 -13.93 -7.84 -11.42
C ASP A 117 -14.94 -6.68 -11.48
N ILE A 118 -16.10 -6.87 -10.85
CA ILE A 118 -17.17 -5.89 -10.77
C ILE A 118 -17.31 -5.43 -9.32
N SER A 119 -17.16 -4.14 -9.09
CA SER A 119 -17.28 -3.54 -7.77
C SER A 119 -18.46 -2.57 -7.69
N TYR A 120 -19.24 -2.69 -6.63
CA TYR A 120 -20.34 -1.77 -6.34
C TYR A 120 -19.82 -0.45 -5.77
N ILE A 121 -20.31 0.66 -6.33
CA ILE A 121 -20.00 2.01 -5.91
C ILE A 121 -21.30 2.75 -5.61
N ASN A 122 -21.38 3.39 -4.45
CA ASN A 122 -22.50 4.26 -4.10
C ASN A 122 -22.05 5.72 -4.23
N ILE A 123 -22.70 6.48 -5.12
CA ILE A 123 -22.48 7.90 -5.32
C ILE A 123 -23.84 8.60 -5.16
N HIS A 124 -23.96 9.53 -4.21
CA HIS A 124 -25.19 10.25 -3.91
C HIS A 124 -26.44 9.36 -3.84
N SER A 125 -26.33 8.25 -3.08
CA SER A 125 -27.39 7.25 -2.89
C SER A 125 -27.77 6.43 -4.13
N THR A 126 -27.09 6.62 -5.26
CA THR A 126 -27.24 5.80 -6.46
C THR A 126 -26.13 4.74 -6.52
N PHE A 127 -26.52 3.51 -6.82
CA PHE A 127 -25.57 2.41 -6.96
C PHE A 127 -25.10 2.29 -8.40
N TYR A 128 -23.80 2.25 -8.58
CA TYR A 128 -23.13 2.02 -9.85
C TYR A 128 -22.28 0.76 -9.79
N TYR A 129 -22.06 0.17 -10.94
CA TYR A 129 -21.18 -0.98 -11.13
C TYR A 129 -19.92 -0.52 -11.84
N LEU A 130 -18.78 -0.63 -11.16
CA LEU A 130 -17.47 -0.44 -11.76
C LEU A 130 -16.92 -1.80 -12.19
N CYS A 131 -16.87 -2.05 -13.48
CA CYS A 131 -16.15 -3.19 -14.04
C CYS A 131 -14.77 -2.73 -14.49
N SER A 132 -13.72 -3.48 -14.15
CA SER A 132 -12.34 -3.12 -14.42
C SER A 132 -11.54 -4.30 -14.91
N VAL A 133 -10.62 -4.05 -15.83
CA VAL A 133 -9.63 -5.01 -16.33
C VAL A 133 -8.25 -4.55 -15.91
N LEU A 134 -7.57 -5.33 -15.08
CA LEU A 134 -6.26 -5.03 -14.53
C LEU A 134 -5.22 -6.03 -15.03
N ASP A 135 -4.12 -5.55 -15.58
CA ASP A 135 -2.99 -6.40 -15.92
C ASP A 135 -2.29 -6.97 -14.68
N GLY A 136 -2.13 -8.25 -14.65
CA GLY A 136 -1.63 -8.98 -13.50
C GLY A 136 -0.14 -8.75 -13.20
N ALA A 137 0.67 -8.42 -14.19
CA ALA A 137 2.10 -8.13 -14.05
C ALA A 137 2.35 -6.68 -13.67
N SER A 138 1.99 -5.76 -14.56
CA SER A 138 2.26 -4.32 -14.42
C SER A 138 1.35 -3.59 -13.43
N ARG A 139 0.16 -4.14 -13.12
CA ARG A 139 -0.91 -3.47 -12.37
C ARG A 139 -1.58 -2.33 -13.13
N TYR A 140 -1.32 -2.20 -14.39
CA TYR A 140 -1.95 -1.24 -15.26
C TYR A 140 -3.44 -1.57 -15.42
N ILE A 141 -4.30 -0.55 -15.35
CA ILE A 141 -5.71 -0.69 -15.68
C ILE A 141 -5.84 -0.64 -17.20
N VAL A 142 -6.07 -1.80 -17.79
CA VAL A 142 -6.19 -1.98 -19.24
C VAL A 142 -7.41 -1.25 -19.76
N ASP A 143 -8.54 -1.47 -19.09
CA ASP A 143 -9.79 -0.75 -19.36
C ASP A 143 -10.73 -0.79 -18.14
N TRP A 144 -11.73 0.09 -18.15
CA TRP A 144 -12.78 0.11 -17.14
C TRP A 144 -14.06 0.76 -17.66
N THR A 145 -15.18 0.43 -17.04
CA THR A 145 -16.48 1.06 -17.30
C THR A 145 -17.28 1.22 -16.01
N LEU A 146 -18.05 2.30 -15.93
CA LEU A 146 -18.95 2.58 -14.81
C LEU A 146 -20.36 2.72 -15.35
N ARG A 147 -21.32 1.93 -14.82
CA ARG A 147 -22.69 1.87 -15.30
C ARG A 147 -23.68 1.66 -14.17
N GLU A 148 -24.93 2.00 -14.39
CA GLU A 148 -26.03 1.75 -13.45
C GLU A 148 -26.47 0.28 -13.46
N SER A 149 -26.18 -0.45 -14.52
CA SER A 149 -26.36 -1.91 -14.65
C SER A 149 -25.09 -2.53 -15.21
N MET A 150 -24.86 -3.81 -14.96
CA MET A 150 -23.73 -4.54 -15.49
C MET A 150 -24.19 -5.93 -15.92
N THR A 151 -24.46 -6.07 -17.18
CA THR A 151 -24.88 -7.30 -17.82
C THR A 151 -23.68 -7.99 -18.48
N GLU A 152 -23.86 -9.23 -18.93
CA GLU A 152 -22.84 -9.98 -19.66
C GLU A 152 -22.34 -9.26 -20.93
N PRO A 153 -23.21 -8.75 -21.84
CA PRO A 153 -22.75 -8.01 -23.01
C PRO A 153 -21.91 -6.78 -22.71
N GLU A 154 -22.16 -6.09 -21.59
CA GLU A 154 -21.38 -4.93 -21.17
C GLU A 154 -19.96 -5.32 -20.76
N VAL A 155 -19.80 -6.50 -20.15
CA VAL A 155 -18.48 -7.06 -19.80
C VAL A 155 -17.74 -7.48 -21.08
N GLU A 156 -18.44 -8.06 -22.05
CA GLU A 156 -17.85 -8.43 -23.35
C GLU A 156 -17.35 -7.21 -24.12
N VAL A 157 -18.16 -6.14 -24.18
CA VAL A 157 -17.78 -4.86 -24.80
C VAL A 157 -16.54 -4.28 -24.14
N LEU A 158 -16.45 -4.32 -22.80
CA LEU A 158 -15.27 -3.86 -22.08
C LEU A 158 -14.01 -4.66 -22.46
N LEU A 159 -14.12 -5.98 -22.52
CA LEU A 159 -12.99 -6.82 -22.92
C LEU A 159 -12.64 -6.65 -24.41
N GLN A 160 -13.63 -6.40 -25.27
CA GLN A 160 -13.41 -6.07 -26.67
C GLN A 160 -12.59 -4.80 -26.80
N HIS A 161 -12.96 -3.72 -26.11
CA HIS A 161 -12.18 -2.46 -26.09
C HIS A 161 -10.76 -2.68 -25.52
N ALA A 162 -10.63 -3.47 -24.46
CA ALA A 162 -9.31 -3.83 -23.94
C ALA A 162 -8.45 -4.56 -24.97
N LYS A 163 -9.07 -5.47 -25.75
CA LYS A 163 -8.42 -6.21 -26.82
C LYS A 163 -8.05 -5.32 -28.01
N GLU A 164 -8.87 -4.35 -28.35
CA GLU A 164 -8.58 -3.35 -29.40
C GLU A 164 -7.38 -2.46 -29.05
N LYS A 165 -7.22 -2.12 -27.77
CA LYS A 165 -6.01 -1.40 -27.28
C LYS A 165 -4.75 -2.24 -27.38
N PHE A 166 -4.87 -3.57 -27.24
CA PHE A 166 -3.75 -4.52 -27.24
C PHE A 166 -4.07 -5.73 -28.15
N PRO A 167 -4.08 -5.58 -29.48
CA PRO A 167 -4.54 -6.59 -30.42
C PRO A 167 -3.76 -7.91 -30.35
N GLU A 168 -2.46 -7.81 -30.09
CA GLU A 168 -1.57 -8.98 -30.01
C GLU A 168 -1.67 -9.74 -28.68
N ALA A 169 -2.29 -9.13 -27.66
CA ALA A 169 -2.40 -9.77 -26.36
C ALA A 169 -3.30 -11.02 -26.42
N ARG A 170 -2.89 -12.08 -25.77
CA ARG A 170 -3.66 -13.33 -25.58
C ARG A 170 -3.74 -13.68 -24.10
N PRO A 171 -4.33 -12.80 -23.28
CA PRO A 171 -4.28 -12.95 -21.84
C PRO A 171 -5.11 -14.14 -21.36
N ARG A 172 -4.71 -14.66 -20.20
CA ARG A 172 -5.57 -15.47 -19.37
C ARG A 172 -6.47 -14.54 -18.54
N ILE A 173 -7.77 -14.57 -18.80
CA ILE A 173 -8.78 -13.80 -18.06
C ILE A 173 -9.02 -14.50 -16.72
N ILE A 174 -8.86 -13.78 -15.62
CA ILE A 174 -9.09 -14.27 -14.26
C ILE A 174 -10.25 -13.49 -13.67
N SER A 175 -11.36 -14.17 -13.39
CA SER A 175 -12.56 -13.59 -12.78
C SER A 175 -12.99 -14.36 -11.52
N ASP A 176 -13.89 -13.79 -10.77
CA ASP A 176 -14.66 -14.52 -9.77
C ASP A 176 -15.76 -15.41 -10.43
N ASN A 177 -16.70 -15.93 -9.63
CA ASN A 177 -17.83 -16.72 -10.08
C ASN A 177 -19.10 -15.88 -10.27
N GLY A 178 -18.99 -14.59 -10.56
CA GLY A 178 -20.12 -13.73 -10.86
C GLY A 178 -20.96 -14.27 -12.04
N PRO A 179 -22.29 -14.07 -12.04
CA PRO A 179 -23.19 -14.61 -13.07
C PRO A 179 -22.77 -14.19 -14.49
N GLN A 180 -22.25 -12.98 -14.67
CA GLN A 180 -21.78 -12.46 -15.95
C GLN A 180 -20.60 -13.26 -16.52
N PHE A 181 -19.74 -13.81 -15.65
CA PHE A 181 -18.53 -14.57 -16.03
C PHE A 181 -18.80 -16.08 -16.21
N ILE A 182 -19.96 -16.57 -15.76
CA ILE A 182 -20.34 -17.97 -15.85
C ILE A 182 -21.11 -18.24 -17.14
N ALA A 183 -21.72 -17.24 -17.72
CA ALA A 183 -22.60 -17.30 -18.85
C ALA A 183 -21.95 -18.04 -20.06
N LYS A 184 -22.77 -18.68 -20.86
CA LYS A 184 -22.31 -19.50 -21.99
C LYS A 184 -21.70 -18.61 -23.09
N ASP A 185 -22.35 -17.49 -23.36
CA ASP A 185 -21.97 -16.58 -24.42
C ASP A 185 -20.64 -15.89 -24.10
N PHE A 186 -20.42 -15.49 -22.81
CA PHE A 186 -19.13 -14.98 -22.35
C PHE A 186 -17.97 -15.97 -22.58
N LYS A 187 -18.19 -17.27 -22.32
CA LYS A 187 -17.15 -18.28 -22.55
C LYS A 187 -16.84 -18.43 -24.04
N GLU A 188 -17.86 -18.38 -24.88
CA GLU A 188 -17.69 -18.45 -26.33
C GLU A 188 -16.97 -17.21 -26.87
N PHE A 189 -17.33 -16.00 -26.39
CA PHE A 189 -16.64 -14.77 -26.71
C PHE A 189 -15.14 -14.84 -26.35
N ILE A 190 -14.79 -15.31 -25.16
CA ILE A 190 -13.39 -15.48 -24.72
C ILE A 190 -12.64 -16.43 -25.66
N ARG A 191 -13.26 -17.54 -26.04
CA ARG A 191 -12.67 -18.54 -26.93
C ARG A 191 -12.41 -17.98 -28.34
N ILE A 192 -13.41 -17.30 -28.93
CA ILE A 192 -13.29 -16.67 -30.25
C ILE A 192 -12.24 -15.59 -30.27
N SER A 193 -12.13 -14.81 -29.18
CA SER A 193 -11.13 -13.74 -29.02
C SER A 193 -9.69 -14.26 -28.82
N GLY A 194 -9.48 -15.58 -28.81
CA GLY A 194 -8.17 -16.20 -28.60
C GLY A 194 -7.61 -16.04 -27.18
N MET A 195 -8.50 -15.80 -26.22
CA MET A 195 -8.17 -15.70 -24.79
C MET A 195 -8.49 -17.01 -24.06
N THR A 196 -8.03 -17.14 -22.83
CA THR A 196 -8.40 -18.24 -21.94
C THR A 196 -9.06 -17.71 -20.69
N HIS A 197 -10.02 -18.45 -20.11
CA HIS A 197 -10.73 -18.03 -18.91
C HIS A 197 -10.46 -18.97 -17.75
N VAL A 198 -10.07 -18.41 -16.60
CA VAL A 198 -9.87 -19.12 -15.35
C VAL A 198 -10.71 -18.43 -14.26
N ARG A 199 -11.64 -19.18 -13.70
CA ARG A 199 -12.42 -18.72 -12.56
C ARG A 199 -11.68 -19.00 -11.26
N THR A 200 -11.70 -18.04 -10.34
CA THR A 200 -11.12 -18.25 -9.03
C THR A 200 -11.98 -19.25 -8.24
N SER A 201 -11.31 -20.17 -7.56
CA SER A 201 -12.01 -21.08 -6.65
C SER A 201 -12.57 -20.30 -5.45
N PRO A 202 -13.76 -20.62 -4.93
CA PRO A 202 -14.32 -20.00 -3.73
C PRO A 202 -13.38 -20.05 -2.51
N TYR A 203 -12.47 -21.02 -2.48
CA TYR A 203 -11.47 -21.18 -1.42
C TYR A 203 -10.12 -20.54 -1.70
N TYR A 204 -9.96 -19.82 -2.84
CA TYR A 204 -8.70 -19.19 -3.27
C TYR A 204 -8.88 -17.73 -3.67
N PRO A 205 -9.31 -16.86 -2.73
CA PRO A 205 -9.55 -15.44 -3.02
C PRO A 205 -8.26 -14.69 -3.38
N GLN A 206 -7.09 -15.28 -3.13
CA GLN A 206 -5.80 -14.61 -3.38
C GLN A 206 -5.52 -14.38 -4.87
N SER A 207 -6.13 -15.15 -5.77
CA SER A 207 -5.95 -14.98 -7.22
C SER A 207 -6.54 -13.67 -7.73
N ASN A 208 -7.56 -13.11 -7.07
CA ASN A 208 -8.18 -11.83 -7.44
C ASN A 208 -7.78 -10.66 -6.52
N GLY A 209 -6.95 -10.90 -5.51
CA GLY A 209 -6.53 -9.89 -4.53
C GLY A 209 -5.81 -8.67 -5.12
N LYS A 210 -5.34 -8.75 -6.36
CA LYS A 210 -4.73 -7.64 -7.09
C LYS A 210 -5.75 -6.58 -7.46
N ILE A 211 -6.85 -6.98 -8.09
CA ILE A 211 -7.92 -6.07 -8.52
C ILE A 211 -8.78 -5.63 -7.32
N GLU A 212 -8.97 -6.49 -6.32
CA GLU A 212 -9.63 -6.10 -5.07
C GLU A 212 -8.89 -4.95 -4.37
N ARG A 213 -7.55 -5.00 -4.36
CA ARG A 213 -6.74 -3.92 -3.80
C ARG A 213 -6.92 -2.63 -4.59
N TRP A 214 -6.98 -2.69 -5.92
CA TRP A 214 -7.23 -1.52 -6.76
C TRP A 214 -8.62 -0.93 -6.48
N HIS A 215 -9.67 -1.76 -6.43
CA HIS A 215 -11.01 -1.32 -6.05
C HIS A 215 -11.04 -0.65 -4.68
N LYS A 216 -10.29 -1.17 -3.71
CA LYS A 216 -10.16 -0.55 -2.39
C LYS A 216 -9.50 0.84 -2.47
N SER A 217 -8.46 0.97 -3.29
CA SER A 217 -7.78 2.26 -3.49
C SER A 217 -8.69 3.28 -4.13
N ILE A 218 -9.36 2.96 -5.25
CA ILE A 218 -10.25 3.90 -5.92
C ILE A 218 -11.44 4.31 -5.04
N LYS A 219 -12.01 3.38 -4.28
CA LYS A 219 -13.09 3.68 -3.32
C LYS A 219 -12.62 4.63 -2.21
N SER A 220 -11.40 4.48 -1.71
CA SER A 220 -10.87 5.31 -0.64
C SER A 220 -10.35 6.66 -1.13
N GLU A 221 -9.83 6.73 -2.34
CA GLU A 221 -9.08 7.88 -2.84
C GLU A 221 -9.89 8.79 -3.77
N ALA A 222 -10.77 8.23 -4.60
CA ALA A 222 -11.59 9.01 -5.50
C ALA A 222 -13.05 9.15 -5.01
N ILE A 223 -13.70 8.03 -4.69
CA ILE A 223 -15.15 8.01 -4.48
C ILE A 223 -15.56 8.58 -3.12
N ARG A 224 -14.71 8.41 -2.11
CA ARG A 224 -15.01 8.91 -0.76
C ARG A 224 -15.10 10.42 -0.69
N TRP A 225 -14.37 11.13 -1.53
CA TRP A 225 -14.36 12.59 -1.60
C TRP A 225 -15.60 13.15 -2.34
N CYS A 226 -16.29 12.33 -3.14
CA CYS A 226 -17.53 12.72 -3.81
C CYS A 226 -18.76 12.68 -2.89
N LYS A 227 -18.60 12.38 -1.60
CA LYS A 227 -19.68 12.27 -0.63
C LYS A 227 -19.88 13.53 0.24
N SER A 228 -19.11 14.58 -0.03
CA SER A 228 -19.26 15.90 0.63
C SER A 228 -20.13 16.84 -0.19
#